data_6ea214696d5a8b9d3bb5720961fab5a1
#
_entry.id   6ea214696d5a8b9d3bb5720961fab5a1
#
_cell.length_a   1.000
_cell.length_b   1.000
_cell.length_c   1.000
_cell.angle_alpha   90.00
_cell.angle_beta   90.00
_cell.angle_gamma   90.00
#
_symmetry.space_group_name_H-M   'P 1'
#
loop_
_entity.id
_entity.type
_entity.pdbx_description
1 polymer ?
#
loop_
_entity_poly.entity_id
_entity_poly.type
_entity_poly.pdbx_seq_one_letter_code
_entity_poly.pdbx_strand_id
1 'polypeptide(L)'
;MLFHFFRSDLENQLGISWSKVTEIVRRADIDSDGIIHYKDLLETVQNYRMNTEQASTLKSIFKAFAYAEEFSCTPIKWFIPTISILETIVFVYHCIHLTNQHDQVIGLHGPAPICSAFIYNPHRRYQIWRYVTYMFVHIGLLHYVFNMIMQMVVGVFLEMEQEGWKGSFRVMAVYFSGVLAGSLGTTVADPETYIGGNFNFYC
;
A
#
# COMPACT_ATOMS: atom_id res chain seq x y z
N MET A 1 -3.38 16.13 -19.38
CA MET A 1 -2.20 15.53 -20.03
C MET A 1 -2.32 14.01 -20.17
N LEU A 2 -2.79 13.28 -19.17
CA LEU A 2 -3.07 11.81 -19.25
C LEU A 2 -4.09 11.44 -20.36
N PHE A 3 -5.13 12.23 -20.54
CA PHE A 3 -6.18 11.99 -21.55
C PHE A 3 -5.67 11.99 -23.02
N HIS A 4 -4.62 12.75 -23.33
CA HIS A 4 -4.07 12.81 -24.68
C HIS A 4 -3.17 11.62 -25.01
N PHE A 5 -2.48 11.07 -24.02
CA PHE A 5 -1.65 9.87 -24.18
C PHE A 5 -2.53 8.63 -24.40
N PHE A 6 -3.61 8.53 -23.66
CA PHE A 6 -4.59 7.45 -23.76
C PHE A 6 -5.31 7.40 -25.13
N ARG A 7 -5.53 8.56 -25.75
CA ARG A 7 -6.21 8.67 -27.03
C ARG A 7 -5.46 7.98 -28.17
N SER A 8 -4.16 8.22 -28.29
CA SER A 8 -3.34 7.66 -29.36
C SER A 8 -3.14 6.15 -29.20
N ASP A 9 -3.02 5.66 -27.99
CA ASP A 9 -2.86 4.24 -27.70
C ASP A 9 -4.16 3.46 -27.98
N LEU A 10 -5.32 4.02 -27.65
CA LEU A 10 -6.60 3.41 -27.93
C LEU A 10 -6.88 3.31 -29.44
N GLU A 11 -6.59 4.37 -30.18
CA GLU A 11 -6.76 4.36 -31.64
C GLU A 11 -5.85 3.33 -32.33
N ASN A 12 -4.60 3.20 -31.83
CA ASN A 12 -3.62 2.27 -32.39
C ASN A 12 -3.91 0.80 -32.01
N GLN A 13 -4.38 0.54 -30.80
CA GLN A 13 -4.64 -0.83 -30.31
C GLN A 13 -6.00 -1.37 -30.78
N LEU A 14 -7.01 -0.52 -30.89
CA LEU A 14 -8.36 -0.93 -31.25
C LEU A 14 -8.65 -0.85 -32.74
N GLY A 15 -7.85 -0.10 -33.53
CA GLY A 15 -8.15 0.18 -34.94
C GLY A 15 -9.50 0.90 -35.12
N ILE A 16 -9.98 1.58 -34.06
CA ILE A 16 -11.26 2.29 -34.03
C ILE A 16 -10.96 3.78 -33.90
N SER A 17 -11.55 4.60 -34.77
CA SER A 17 -11.37 6.06 -34.65
C SER A 17 -11.98 6.59 -33.35
N TRP A 18 -11.33 7.59 -32.76
CA TRP A 18 -11.81 8.23 -31.52
C TRP A 18 -13.25 8.74 -31.61
N SER A 19 -13.68 9.19 -32.78
CA SER A 19 -15.07 9.60 -33.01
C SER A 19 -16.07 8.49 -32.77
N LYS A 20 -15.75 7.25 -33.14
CA LYS A 20 -16.58 6.07 -32.84
C LYS A 20 -16.56 5.68 -31.37
N VAL A 21 -15.41 5.78 -30.71
CA VAL A 21 -15.29 5.54 -29.26
C VAL A 21 -16.15 6.55 -28.50
N THR A 22 -16.06 7.82 -28.84
CA THR A 22 -16.87 8.88 -28.21
C THR A 22 -18.37 8.68 -28.45
N GLU A 23 -18.76 8.20 -29.62
CA GLU A 23 -20.17 7.91 -29.91
C GLU A 23 -20.69 6.70 -29.11
N ILE A 24 -19.87 5.67 -28.93
CA ILE A 24 -20.20 4.49 -28.10
C ILE A 24 -20.37 4.91 -26.63
N VAL A 25 -19.43 5.71 -26.14
CA VAL A 25 -19.45 6.26 -24.76
C VAL A 25 -20.71 7.10 -24.54
N ARG A 26 -21.03 8.03 -25.46
CA ARG A 26 -22.22 8.87 -25.39
C ARG A 26 -23.53 8.09 -25.41
N ARG A 27 -23.57 6.95 -26.11
CA ARG A 27 -24.76 6.06 -26.18
C ARG A 27 -24.88 5.16 -24.94
N ALA A 28 -23.75 4.86 -24.29
CA ALA A 28 -23.74 4.06 -23.08
C ALA A 28 -24.14 4.87 -21.83
N ASP A 29 -23.94 6.18 -21.87
CA ASP A 29 -24.39 7.11 -20.82
C ASP A 29 -25.90 7.43 -21.04
N ILE A 30 -26.74 6.50 -20.59
CA ILE A 30 -28.21 6.55 -20.85
C ILE A 30 -28.86 7.66 -20.04
N ASP A 31 -28.38 7.92 -18.81
CA ASP A 31 -28.91 8.91 -17.89
C ASP A 31 -28.19 10.26 -17.98
N SER A 32 -27.12 10.34 -18.80
CA SER A 32 -26.33 11.54 -19.07
C SER A 32 -25.73 12.16 -17.80
N ASP A 33 -25.38 11.36 -16.81
CA ASP A 33 -24.72 11.77 -15.57
C ASP A 33 -23.17 11.82 -15.70
N GLY A 34 -22.65 11.41 -16.86
CA GLY A 34 -21.22 11.32 -17.16
C GLY A 34 -20.56 10.07 -16.59
N ILE A 35 -21.30 9.16 -15.98
CA ILE A 35 -20.83 7.91 -15.40
C ILE A 35 -21.37 6.74 -16.21
N ILE A 36 -20.51 5.90 -16.74
CA ILE A 36 -20.92 4.73 -17.52
C ILE A 36 -20.77 3.48 -16.65
N HIS A 37 -21.89 2.88 -16.31
CA HIS A 37 -21.86 1.59 -15.65
C HIS A 37 -21.43 0.47 -16.60
N TYR A 38 -20.63 -0.48 -16.11
CA TYR A 38 -20.12 -1.59 -16.92
C TYR A 38 -21.21 -2.38 -17.65
N LYS A 39 -22.40 -2.50 -17.05
CA LYS A 39 -23.57 -3.15 -17.66
C LYS A 39 -24.07 -2.43 -18.90
N ASP A 40 -24.19 -1.11 -18.82
CA ASP A 40 -24.73 -0.27 -19.91
C ASP A 40 -23.77 -0.23 -21.09
N LEU A 41 -22.48 -0.25 -20.80
CA LEU A 41 -21.45 -0.38 -21.81
C LEU A 41 -21.46 -1.75 -22.49
N LEU A 42 -21.62 -2.86 -21.74
CA LEU A 42 -21.71 -4.20 -22.29
C LEU A 42 -22.89 -4.32 -23.27
N GLU A 43 -24.05 -3.78 -22.90
CA GLU A 43 -25.24 -3.77 -23.73
C GLU A 43 -25.02 -2.93 -25.00
N THR A 44 -24.41 -1.76 -24.86
CA THR A 44 -24.10 -0.89 -26.00
C THR A 44 -23.10 -1.53 -26.95
N VAL A 45 -22.04 -2.21 -26.43
CA VAL A 45 -21.04 -2.93 -27.25
C VAL A 45 -21.65 -4.14 -27.95
N GLN A 46 -22.61 -4.84 -27.33
CA GLN A 46 -23.31 -5.96 -27.94
C GLN A 46 -24.24 -5.49 -29.09
N ASN A 47 -24.88 -4.35 -28.93
CA ASN A 47 -25.78 -3.76 -29.91
C ASN A 47 -25.05 -3.05 -31.07
N TYR A 48 -23.81 -2.62 -30.85
CA TYR A 48 -22.97 -2.06 -31.89
C TYR A 48 -22.33 -3.21 -32.68
N ARG A 49 -22.60 -3.35 -33.96
CA ARG A 49 -22.03 -4.38 -34.89
C ARG A 49 -20.48 -4.25 -34.96
N MET A 50 -19.81 -4.60 -33.88
CA MET A 50 -18.35 -4.69 -33.82
C MET A 50 -17.90 -6.11 -34.12
N ASN A 51 -16.74 -6.24 -34.73
CA ASN A 51 -16.13 -7.53 -34.91
C ASN A 51 -15.69 -8.09 -33.53
N THR A 52 -15.66 -9.42 -33.40
CA THR A 52 -15.47 -10.13 -32.12
C THR A 52 -14.15 -9.72 -31.39
N GLU A 53 -13.13 -9.42 -32.14
CA GLU A 53 -11.82 -9.02 -31.64
C GLU A 53 -11.83 -7.59 -31.05
N GLN A 54 -12.45 -6.66 -31.76
CA GLN A 54 -12.64 -5.29 -31.29
C GLN A 54 -13.51 -5.22 -30.03
N ALA A 55 -14.56 -6.04 -29.99
CA ALA A 55 -15.46 -6.14 -28.84
C ALA A 55 -14.74 -6.73 -27.61
N SER A 56 -13.87 -7.74 -27.78
CA SER A 56 -13.11 -8.33 -26.67
C SER A 56 -12.07 -7.36 -26.11
N THR A 57 -11.38 -6.63 -26.96
CA THR A 57 -10.38 -5.63 -26.57
C THR A 57 -11.04 -4.45 -25.85
N LEU A 58 -12.17 -3.96 -26.37
CA LEU A 58 -12.92 -2.89 -25.73
C LEU A 58 -13.44 -3.33 -24.35
N LYS A 59 -13.99 -4.54 -24.23
CA LYS A 59 -14.40 -5.11 -22.93
C LYS A 59 -13.25 -5.20 -21.93
N SER A 60 -12.04 -5.61 -22.36
CA SER A 60 -10.87 -5.70 -21.50
C SER A 60 -10.39 -4.34 -21.01
N ILE A 61 -10.40 -3.34 -21.90
CA ILE A 61 -10.03 -1.95 -21.56
C ILE A 61 -11.04 -1.38 -20.56
N PHE A 62 -12.34 -1.52 -20.84
CA PHE A 62 -13.35 -1.01 -19.90
C PHE A 62 -13.41 -1.79 -18.59
N LYS A 63 -13.11 -3.08 -18.58
CA LYS A 63 -12.94 -3.84 -17.35
C LYS A 63 -11.75 -3.29 -16.52
N ALA A 64 -10.67 -2.90 -17.17
CA ALA A 64 -9.53 -2.26 -16.51
C ALA A 64 -9.90 -0.86 -15.97
N PHE A 65 -10.71 -0.08 -16.71
CA PHE A 65 -11.22 1.21 -16.25
C PHE A 65 -12.21 1.09 -15.10
N ALA A 66 -13.20 0.19 -15.22
CA ALA A 66 -14.15 -0.08 -14.14
C ALA A 66 -13.43 -0.55 -12.87
N TYR A 67 -12.39 -1.37 -13.02
CA TYR A 67 -11.53 -1.76 -11.90
C TYR A 67 -10.77 -0.57 -11.31
N ALA A 68 -10.30 0.37 -12.15
CA ALA A 68 -9.64 1.59 -11.69
C ALA A 68 -10.61 2.60 -11.05
N GLU A 69 -11.88 2.63 -11.51
CA GLU A 69 -12.94 3.48 -10.95
C GLU A 69 -13.49 2.92 -9.63
N GLU A 70 -13.50 1.61 -9.47
CA GLU A 70 -13.85 0.92 -8.21
C GLU A 70 -12.86 1.23 -7.08
N PHE A 71 -11.64 1.68 -7.39
CA PHE A 71 -10.68 2.28 -6.47
C PHE A 71 -11.04 3.74 -6.17
N SER A 72 -12.23 3.98 -5.62
CA SER A 72 -12.55 5.30 -5.12
C SER A 72 -11.72 5.60 -3.88
N CYS A 73 -10.89 6.64 -3.94
CA CYS A 73 -10.18 7.18 -2.76
C CYS A 73 -11.13 7.85 -1.75
N THR A 74 -12.42 7.71 -1.90
CA THR A 74 -13.45 8.21 -0.99
C THR A 74 -14.16 7.04 -0.29
N PRO A 75 -14.17 6.97 1.02
CA PRO A 75 -13.51 7.85 1.98
C PRO A 75 -12.00 7.66 2.04
N ILE A 76 -11.29 8.75 2.36
CA ILE A 76 -9.81 8.78 2.44
C ILE A 76 -9.30 7.60 3.27
N LYS A 77 -8.45 6.79 2.67
CA LYS A 77 -7.73 5.71 3.34
C LYS A 77 -6.57 6.34 4.11
N TRP A 78 -6.60 6.25 5.42
CA TRP A 78 -5.72 7.05 6.27
C TRP A 78 -4.71 6.24 7.08
N PHE A 79 -5.01 4.96 7.35
CA PHE A 79 -4.22 4.18 8.30
C PHE A 79 -2.80 3.92 7.81
N ILE A 80 -2.65 3.31 6.63
CA ILE A 80 -1.31 2.97 6.10
C ILE A 80 -0.45 4.20 5.86
N PRO A 81 -0.93 5.29 5.23
CA PRO A 81 -0.14 6.51 5.13
C PRO A 81 0.28 7.08 6.48
N THR A 82 -0.62 7.08 7.47
CA THR A 82 -0.34 7.62 8.79
C THR A 82 0.72 6.81 9.52
N ILE A 83 0.61 5.48 9.55
CA ILE A 83 1.59 4.64 10.23
C ILE A 83 2.96 4.73 9.55
N SER A 84 3.01 4.81 8.21
CA SER A 84 4.26 5.00 7.45
C SER A 84 4.95 6.33 7.77
N ILE A 85 4.18 7.40 7.96
CA ILE A 85 4.74 8.69 8.40
C ILE A 85 5.32 8.57 9.81
N LEU A 86 4.62 7.91 10.75
CA LEU A 86 5.11 7.70 12.11
C LEU A 86 6.39 6.87 12.14
N GLU A 87 6.47 5.80 11.36
CA GLU A 87 7.67 4.97 11.22
C GLU A 87 8.84 5.77 10.65
N THR A 88 8.58 6.62 9.66
CA THR A 88 9.59 7.52 9.09
C THR A 88 10.12 8.50 10.13
N ILE A 89 9.23 9.12 10.91
CA ILE A 89 9.62 10.06 11.98
C ILE A 89 10.50 9.36 13.02
N VAL A 90 10.12 8.16 13.45
CA VAL A 90 10.90 7.40 14.44
C VAL A 90 12.24 6.94 13.85
N PHE A 91 12.28 6.54 12.58
CA PHE A 91 13.53 6.19 11.91
C PHE A 91 14.50 7.37 11.84
N VAL A 92 14.03 8.54 11.42
CA VAL A 92 14.83 9.78 11.38
C VAL A 92 15.31 10.17 12.79
N TYR A 93 14.43 10.05 13.79
CA TYR A 93 14.83 10.27 15.19
C TYR A 93 15.99 9.36 15.61
N HIS A 94 15.92 8.05 15.30
CA HIS A 94 17.00 7.11 15.61
C HIS A 94 18.28 7.42 14.84
N CYS A 95 18.19 7.85 13.57
CA CYS A 95 19.36 8.30 12.80
C CYS A 95 20.09 9.46 13.50
N ILE A 96 19.34 10.49 13.88
CA ILE A 96 19.89 11.68 14.56
C ILE A 96 20.45 11.30 15.93
N HIS A 97 19.74 10.48 16.70
CA HIS A 97 20.16 10.06 18.03
C HIS A 97 21.45 9.24 18.00
N LEU A 98 21.57 8.27 17.10
CA LEU A 98 22.78 7.46 16.94
C LEU A 98 23.98 8.30 16.51
N THR A 99 23.78 9.24 15.60
CA THR A 99 24.86 10.14 15.16
C THR A 99 25.32 11.05 16.29
N ASN A 100 24.41 11.64 17.05
CA ASN A 100 24.74 12.62 18.08
C ASN A 100 25.29 12.00 19.38
N GLN A 101 24.80 10.80 19.76
CA GLN A 101 25.14 10.20 21.07
C GLN A 101 26.24 9.14 20.96
N HIS A 102 26.37 8.48 19.84
CA HIS A 102 27.26 7.32 19.67
C HIS A 102 28.26 7.49 18.52
N ASP A 103 28.26 8.64 17.85
CA ASP A 103 29.07 8.90 16.66
C ASP A 103 28.95 7.81 15.59
N GLN A 104 27.74 7.23 15.48
CA GLN A 104 27.42 6.14 14.58
C GLN A 104 26.43 6.61 13.51
N VAL A 105 26.84 6.52 12.24
CA VAL A 105 25.99 6.82 11.11
C VAL A 105 25.25 5.55 10.67
N ILE A 106 23.93 5.63 10.52
CA ILE A 106 23.14 4.51 9.98
C ILE A 106 23.51 4.30 8.51
N GLY A 107 24.16 3.17 8.24
CA GLY A 107 24.47 2.71 6.89
C GLY A 107 23.35 1.84 6.29
N LEU A 108 23.67 1.14 5.21
CA LEU A 108 22.73 0.25 4.54
C LEU A 108 22.20 -0.87 5.43
N HIS A 109 23.06 -1.48 6.25
CA HIS A 109 22.75 -2.67 7.05
C HIS A 109 22.78 -2.45 8.58
N GLY A 110 22.90 -1.24 9.04
CA GLY A 110 22.95 -0.93 10.48
C GLY A 110 23.70 0.38 10.77
N PRO A 111 23.97 0.68 12.03
CA PRO A 111 23.67 -0.08 13.24
C PRO A 111 22.19 -0.04 13.66
N ALA A 112 21.82 -0.98 14.55
CA ALA A 112 20.50 -0.97 15.17
C ALA A 112 20.50 -0.06 16.42
N PRO A 113 19.41 0.67 16.71
CA PRO A 113 19.29 1.49 17.91
C PRO A 113 18.92 0.64 19.13
N ILE A 114 19.84 -0.21 19.60
CA ILE A 114 19.62 -1.26 20.62
C ILE A 114 19.13 -0.67 21.95
N CYS A 115 19.62 0.50 22.32
CA CYS A 115 19.24 1.19 23.55
C CYS A 115 17.89 1.88 23.49
N SER A 116 17.18 1.78 22.35
CA SER A 116 15.87 2.39 22.19
C SER A 116 14.83 1.82 23.15
N ALA A 117 13.98 2.69 23.70
CA ALA A 117 12.83 2.29 24.48
C ALA A 117 11.77 1.53 23.66
N PHE A 118 11.84 1.58 22.34
CA PHE A 118 10.89 0.95 21.43
C PHE A 118 11.24 -0.50 21.06
N ILE A 119 12.51 -0.90 21.14
CA ILE A 119 12.95 -2.24 20.76
C ILE A 119 12.40 -3.30 21.73
N TYR A 120 12.00 -4.46 21.20
CA TYR A 120 11.64 -5.59 22.07
C TYR A 120 12.90 -6.11 22.79
N ASN A 121 12.82 -6.20 24.13
CA ASN A 121 13.91 -6.65 24.99
C ASN A 121 13.44 -7.86 25.83
N PRO A 122 14.02 -9.05 25.66
CA PRO A 122 13.63 -10.25 26.37
C PRO A 122 13.81 -10.17 27.88
N HIS A 123 14.75 -9.35 28.36
CA HIS A 123 15.00 -9.15 29.79
C HIS A 123 14.06 -8.11 30.44
N ARG A 124 13.23 -7.42 29.63
CA ARG A 124 12.29 -6.40 30.08
C ARG A 124 10.85 -6.69 29.62
N ARG A 125 10.45 -7.96 29.67
CA ARG A 125 9.12 -8.42 29.21
C ARG A 125 7.94 -7.76 29.92
N TYR A 126 8.13 -7.24 31.13
CA TYR A 126 7.13 -6.47 31.85
C TYR A 126 6.78 -5.13 31.16
N GLN A 127 7.64 -4.67 30.24
CA GLN A 127 7.40 -3.47 29.44
C GLN A 127 6.55 -3.84 28.20
N ILE A 128 5.24 -4.00 28.42
CA ILE A 128 4.31 -4.52 27.43
C ILE A 128 4.23 -3.70 26.13
N TRP A 129 4.49 -2.41 26.19
CA TRP A 129 4.50 -1.57 24.99
C TRP A 129 5.54 -2.01 23.95
N ARG A 130 6.64 -2.63 24.37
CA ARG A 130 7.71 -3.09 23.48
C ARG A 130 7.28 -4.21 22.52
N TYR A 131 6.19 -4.95 22.86
CA TYR A 131 5.61 -5.95 21.97
C TYR A 131 4.93 -5.34 20.75
N VAL A 132 4.63 -4.04 20.80
CA VAL A 132 4.04 -3.29 19.69
C VAL A 132 5.02 -2.31 19.10
N THR A 133 5.73 -1.55 19.94
CA THR A 133 6.57 -0.43 19.47
C THR A 133 7.81 -0.85 18.69
N TYR A 134 8.23 -2.12 18.77
CA TYR A 134 9.36 -2.63 18.00
C TYR A 134 9.15 -2.46 16.48
N MET A 135 7.92 -2.39 16.00
CA MET A 135 7.61 -2.17 14.60
C MET A 135 8.15 -0.84 14.04
N PHE A 136 8.35 0.15 14.92
CA PHE A 136 8.93 1.45 14.56
C PHE A 136 10.45 1.43 14.42
N VAL A 137 11.09 0.32 14.82
CA VAL A 137 12.55 0.23 14.83
C VAL A 137 13.05 -0.48 13.58
N HIS A 138 13.88 0.20 12.81
CA HIS A 138 14.47 -0.32 11.59
C HIS A 138 15.99 -0.37 11.69
N ILE A 139 16.58 -1.48 11.22
CA ILE A 139 18.03 -1.72 11.24
C ILE A 139 18.61 -1.39 9.87
N GLY A 140 19.21 -0.22 9.77
CA GLY A 140 19.80 0.26 8.52
C GLY A 140 18.76 0.73 7.50
N LEU A 141 19.29 1.43 6.50
CA LEU A 141 18.46 2.06 5.46
C LEU A 141 17.77 1.03 4.57
N LEU A 142 18.44 -0.08 4.26
CA LEU A 142 17.87 -1.09 3.35
C LEU A 142 16.62 -1.74 3.94
N HIS A 143 16.66 -2.10 5.24
CA HIS A 143 15.50 -2.68 5.93
C HIS A 143 14.35 -1.69 6.00
N TYR A 144 14.63 -0.42 6.32
CA TYR A 144 13.62 0.64 6.35
C TYR A 144 12.96 0.82 4.98
N VAL A 145 13.75 0.99 3.91
CA VAL A 145 13.22 1.22 2.55
C VAL A 145 12.39 0.04 2.06
N PHE A 146 12.88 -1.19 2.27
CA PHE A 146 12.15 -2.39 1.86
C PHE A 146 10.80 -2.50 2.58
N ASN A 147 10.76 -2.29 3.90
CA ASN A 147 9.51 -2.32 4.65
C ASN A 147 8.55 -1.21 4.20
N MET A 148 9.04 0.01 3.97
CA MET A 148 8.21 1.10 3.46
C MET A 148 7.60 0.78 2.10
N ILE A 149 8.38 0.24 1.17
CA ILE A 149 7.87 -0.16 -0.16
C ILE A 149 6.80 -1.24 -0.01
N MET A 150 7.09 -2.31 0.74
CA MET A 150 6.15 -3.41 0.94
C MET A 150 4.86 -2.95 1.65
N GLN A 151 5.01 -2.12 2.69
CA GLN A 151 3.87 -1.56 3.42
C GLN A 151 3.01 -0.65 2.55
N MET A 152 3.61 0.22 1.75
CA MET A 152 2.88 1.09 0.84
C MET A 152 2.20 0.30 -0.28
N VAL A 153 2.91 -0.61 -0.94
CA VAL A 153 2.35 -1.38 -2.06
C VAL A 153 1.24 -2.31 -1.58
N VAL A 154 1.51 -3.14 -0.58
CA VAL A 154 0.54 -4.14 -0.12
C VAL A 154 -0.50 -3.53 0.81
N GLY A 155 -0.07 -2.68 1.74
CA GLY A 155 -0.94 -2.14 2.78
C GLY A 155 -1.95 -1.12 2.23
N VAL A 156 -1.52 -0.20 1.35
CA VAL A 156 -2.44 0.75 0.70
C VAL A 156 -3.43 0.00 -0.17
N PHE A 157 -2.96 -1.01 -0.92
CA PHE A 157 -3.84 -1.82 -1.76
C PHE A 157 -4.90 -2.54 -0.91
N LEU A 158 -4.51 -3.19 0.18
CA LEU A 158 -5.45 -3.83 1.11
C LEU A 158 -6.42 -2.84 1.74
N GLU A 159 -5.97 -1.63 2.06
CA GLU A 159 -6.81 -0.59 2.63
C GLU A 159 -7.81 -0.06 1.58
N MET A 160 -7.41 0.04 0.31
CA MET A 160 -8.27 0.46 -0.80
C MET A 160 -9.36 -0.56 -1.12
N GLU A 161 -9.06 -1.86 -1.05
CA GLU A 161 -10.03 -2.95 -1.26
C GLU A 161 -11.16 -2.95 -0.22
N GLN A 162 -10.94 -2.33 0.93
CA GLN A 162 -11.96 -2.30 1.97
C GLN A 162 -12.97 -1.18 1.73
N GLU A 163 -14.25 -1.52 1.78
CA GLU A 163 -15.34 -0.55 1.65
C GLU A 163 -15.48 0.37 2.86
N GLY A 164 -15.75 1.62 2.60
CA GLY A 164 -16.09 2.63 3.58
C GLY A 164 -14.94 3.00 4.54
N TRP A 165 -15.23 3.90 5.46
CA TRP A 165 -14.27 4.38 6.47
C TRP A 165 -13.87 3.32 7.49
N LYS A 166 -14.73 2.31 7.72
CA LYS A 166 -14.43 1.16 8.58
C LYS A 166 -13.34 0.26 8.02
N GLY A 167 -13.05 0.37 6.73
CA GLY A 167 -11.99 -0.39 6.06
C GLY A 167 -10.61 -0.14 6.67
N SER A 168 -10.25 1.11 6.90
CA SER A 168 -8.99 1.47 7.55
C SER A 168 -8.85 0.86 8.95
N PHE A 169 -9.93 0.77 9.73
CA PHE A 169 -9.92 0.11 11.04
C PHE A 169 -9.73 -1.41 10.96
N ARG A 170 -10.28 -2.05 9.92
CA ARG A 170 -10.05 -3.49 9.69
C ARG A 170 -8.60 -3.77 9.36
N VAL A 171 -8.02 -2.98 8.46
CA VAL A 171 -6.60 -3.10 8.10
C VAL A 171 -5.72 -2.81 9.32
N MET A 172 -6.04 -1.79 10.10
CA MET A 172 -5.37 -1.49 11.36
C MET A 172 -5.40 -2.68 12.34
N ALA A 173 -6.55 -3.32 12.51
CA ALA A 173 -6.69 -4.49 13.39
C ALA A 173 -5.82 -5.66 12.91
N VAL A 174 -5.83 -5.96 11.61
CA VAL A 174 -4.98 -7.01 11.02
C VAL A 174 -3.51 -6.67 11.18
N TYR A 175 -3.11 -5.43 10.91
CA TYR A 175 -1.74 -4.95 11.05
C TYR A 175 -1.21 -5.15 12.48
N PHE A 176 -1.91 -4.63 13.49
CA PHE A 176 -1.49 -4.78 14.90
C PHE A 176 -1.56 -6.23 15.40
N SER A 177 -2.50 -7.02 14.89
CA SER A 177 -2.52 -8.46 15.19
C SER A 177 -1.26 -9.17 14.66
N GLY A 178 -0.81 -8.81 13.45
CA GLY A 178 0.45 -9.32 12.90
C GLY A 178 1.67 -8.87 13.70
N VAL A 179 1.72 -7.60 14.11
CA VAL A 179 2.79 -7.07 14.97
C VAL A 179 2.86 -7.83 16.30
N LEU A 180 1.73 -8.03 16.98
CA LEU A 180 1.67 -8.79 18.23
C LEU A 180 2.03 -10.26 18.03
N ALA A 181 1.51 -10.89 16.97
CA ALA A 181 1.84 -12.28 16.67
C ALA A 181 3.33 -12.48 16.41
N GLY A 182 3.97 -11.53 15.72
CA GLY A 182 5.42 -11.53 15.47
C GLY A 182 6.22 -11.48 16.77
N SER A 183 5.94 -10.51 17.64
CA SER A 183 6.67 -10.36 18.91
C SER A 183 6.42 -11.52 19.89
N LEU A 184 5.18 -11.99 20.00
CA LEU A 184 4.84 -13.13 20.85
C LEU A 184 5.43 -14.42 20.29
N GLY A 185 5.38 -14.61 18.97
CA GLY A 185 5.98 -15.77 18.30
C GLY A 185 7.49 -15.86 18.53
N THR A 186 8.20 -14.73 18.39
CA THR A 186 9.64 -14.66 18.71
C THR A 186 9.90 -14.98 20.19
N THR A 187 9.08 -14.44 21.10
CA THR A 187 9.23 -14.71 22.55
C THR A 187 9.14 -16.20 22.88
N VAL A 188 8.35 -16.96 22.12
CA VAL A 188 8.18 -18.40 22.31
C VAL A 188 9.27 -19.18 21.58
N ALA A 189 9.58 -18.81 20.33
CA ALA A 189 10.52 -19.55 19.49
C ALA A 189 11.98 -19.33 19.92
N ASP A 190 12.34 -18.13 20.31
CA ASP A 190 13.68 -17.76 20.79
C ASP A 190 13.58 -16.76 21.96
N PRO A 191 13.53 -17.25 23.20
CA PRO A 191 13.26 -16.43 24.39
C PRO A 191 14.35 -15.39 24.70
N GLU A 192 15.54 -15.51 24.14
CA GLU A 192 16.68 -14.63 24.41
C GLU A 192 16.90 -13.60 23.30
N THR A 193 16.17 -13.69 22.19
CA THR A 193 16.36 -12.81 21.04
C THR A 193 15.68 -11.46 21.25
N TYR A 194 16.39 -10.41 20.91
CA TYR A 194 15.87 -9.06 20.73
C TYR A 194 15.21 -8.95 19.36
N ILE A 195 14.04 -8.35 19.24
CA ILE A 195 13.47 -8.07 17.93
C ILE A 195 13.92 -6.68 17.48
N GLY A 196 14.67 -6.64 16.40
CA GLY A 196 15.25 -5.43 15.86
C GLY A 196 16.78 -5.40 15.86
N GLY A 197 17.46 -6.53 16.05
CA GLY A 197 18.90 -6.59 15.93
C GLY A 197 19.58 -7.85 16.46
N ASN A 198 20.61 -8.35 15.79
CA ASN A 198 21.51 -9.40 16.27
C ASN A 198 22.60 -8.78 17.14
N PHE A 199 22.95 -9.35 18.30
CA PHE A 199 23.48 -8.62 19.44
C PHE A 199 24.68 -9.17 20.14
N ASN A 200 25.69 -8.36 20.19
CA ASN A 200 26.79 -8.45 21.15
C ASN A 200 27.16 -7.07 21.74
N PHE A 201 26.17 -6.20 21.99
CA PHE A 201 26.44 -4.90 22.61
C PHE A 201 25.55 -4.70 23.83
N TYR A 202 26.19 -4.37 24.95
CA TYR A 202 25.55 -3.96 26.20
C TYR A 202 25.18 -2.48 26.12
N CYS A 203 23.96 -2.14 26.53
CA CYS A 203 23.57 -0.77 26.87
C CYS A 203 23.87 -0.45 28.32
#